data_bcc3966c394602d3a0e5fb758309f65d
#
_entry.id   bcc3966c394602d3a0e5fb758309f65d
#
_cell.length_a   1.000
_cell.length_b   1.000
_cell.length_c   1.000
_cell.angle_alpha   90.00
_cell.angle_beta   90.00
_cell.angle_gamma   90.00
#
_symmetry.space_group_name_H-M   'P 1'
#
loop_
_entity.id
_entity.type
_entity.pdbx_description
1 polymer ?
#
loop_
_entity_poly.entity_id
_entity_poly.type
_entity_poly.pdbx_seq_one_letter_code
_entity_poly.pdbx_strand_id
1 'polypeptide(L)' 'MPDMEHPLVEAAKRYLKERYGEDTISMAVTANGVEKGHGVLAVDCTVRFSGTTSDWSKKFTFAGGMVTGMSARMR' A
#
# COMPACT_ATOMS: atom_id res chain seq x y z
N MET A 1 20.63 7.87 3.54
CA MET A 1 20.13 6.74 4.30
C MET A 1 19.06 6.03 3.51
N PRO A 2 19.17 4.72 3.32
CA PRO A 2 18.14 4.04 2.55
C PRO A 2 16.80 4.10 3.29
N ASP A 3 15.78 4.46 2.54
CA ASP A 3 14.43 4.49 3.07
C ASP A 3 13.84 3.10 2.92
N MET A 4 13.78 2.36 4.02
CA MET A 4 13.27 0.99 4.02
C MET A 4 11.79 0.92 3.67
N GLU A 5 11.07 2.04 3.83
CA GLU A 5 9.65 2.08 3.49
C GLU A 5 9.40 2.31 2.01
N HIS A 6 10.34 2.96 1.33
CA HIS A 6 10.15 3.29 -0.08
C HIS A 6 9.87 2.06 -0.96
N PRO A 7 10.65 0.98 -0.87
CA PRO A 7 10.35 -0.22 -1.65
C PRO A 7 9.01 -0.84 -1.30
N LEU A 8 8.61 -0.78 -0.03
CA LEU A 8 7.32 -1.33 0.41
C LEU A 8 6.17 -0.51 -0.15
N VAL A 9 6.30 0.82 -0.11
CA VAL A 9 5.30 1.73 -0.66
C VAL A 9 5.16 1.52 -2.16
N GLU A 10 6.28 1.38 -2.88
CA GLU A 10 6.25 1.16 -4.32
C GLU A 10 5.61 -0.19 -4.67
N ALA A 11 5.88 -1.23 -3.88
CA ALA A 11 5.25 -2.52 -4.07
C ALA A 11 3.74 -2.45 -3.83
N ALA A 12 3.32 -1.69 -2.80
CA ALA A 12 1.90 -1.50 -2.50
C ALA A 12 1.19 -0.76 -3.62
N LYS A 13 1.80 0.32 -4.14
CA LYS A 13 1.22 1.08 -5.25
C LYS A 13 1.07 0.21 -6.49
N ARG A 14 2.08 -0.59 -6.80
CA ARG A 14 2.04 -1.49 -7.95
C ARG A 14 0.93 -2.53 -7.79
N TYR A 15 0.80 -3.08 -6.58
CA TYR A 15 -0.25 -4.05 -6.29
C TYR A 15 -1.63 -3.47 -6.54
N LEU A 16 -1.89 -2.23 -6.07
CA LEU A 16 -3.17 -1.56 -6.27
C LEU A 16 -3.44 -1.33 -7.76
N LYS A 17 -2.42 -0.92 -8.52
CA LYS A 17 -2.58 -0.68 -9.95
C LYS A 17 -2.86 -1.96 -10.72
N GLU A 18 -2.09 -3.01 -10.46
CA GLU A 18 -2.22 -4.27 -11.19
C GLU A 18 -3.48 -5.05 -10.80
N ARG A 19 -3.86 -5.00 -9.53
CA ARG A 19 -4.97 -5.81 -9.00
C ARG A 19 -6.32 -5.13 -9.16
N TYR A 20 -6.35 -3.81 -8.95
CA TYR A 20 -7.61 -3.07 -8.87
C TYR A 20 -7.71 -1.92 -9.87
N GLY A 21 -6.65 -1.64 -10.60
CA GLY A 21 -6.62 -0.51 -11.51
C GLY A 21 -6.62 0.84 -10.81
N GLU A 22 -6.21 0.88 -9.56
CA GLU A 22 -6.20 2.11 -8.77
C GLU A 22 -4.89 2.85 -8.95
N ASP A 23 -4.99 4.15 -9.27
CA ASP A 23 -3.81 5.03 -9.33
C ASP A 23 -3.66 5.70 -7.98
N THR A 24 -2.50 5.54 -7.35
CA THR A 24 -2.23 6.14 -6.04
C THR A 24 -1.88 7.61 -6.21
N ILE A 25 -2.70 8.48 -5.65
CA ILE A 25 -2.47 9.93 -5.64
C ILE A 25 -1.52 10.28 -4.49
N SER A 26 -1.77 9.70 -3.31
CA SER A 26 -0.90 9.90 -2.16
C SER A 26 -0.95 8.66 -1.28
N MET A 27 0.14 8.41 -0.55
CA MET A 27 0.20 7.28 0.37
C MET A 27 1.12 7.65 1.53
N ALA A 28 0.59 7.56 2.74
CA ALA A 28 1.35 7.84 3.96
C ALA A 28 1.32 6.59 4.83
N VAL A 29 2.51 6.14 5.22
CA VAL A 29 2.64 4.97 6.09
C VAL A 29 2.26 5.37 7.51
N THR A 30 1.28 4.68 8.09
CA THR A 30 0.83 4.93 9.46
C THR A 30 1.42 3.94 10.44
N ALA A 31 1.76 2.74 9.98
CA ALA A 31 2.44 1.74 10.81
C ALA A 31 3.20 0.79 9.89
N ASN A 32 4.45 0.50 10.24
CA ASN A 32 5.29 -0.41 9.48
C ASN A 32 5.69 -1.58 10.36
N GLY A 33 5.02 -2.72 10.18
CA GLY A 33 5.33 -3.96 10.87
C GLY A 33 6.05 -4.97 9.97
N VAL A 34 6.63 -4.50 8.86
CA VAL A 34 7.32 -5.39 7.92
C VAL A 34 8.79 -5.49 8.31
N GLU A 35 9.26 -6.73 8.52
CA GLU A 35 10.66 -7.03 8.80
C GLU A 35 11.14 -8.09 7.82
N LYS A 36 12.25 -7.84 7.16
CA LYS A 36 12.86 -8.77 6.19
C LYS A 36 11.85 -9.23 5.13
N GLY A 37 10.98 -8.32 4.70
CA GLY A 37 10.00 -8.60 3.67
C GLY A 37 8.74 -9.30 4.15
N HIS A 38 8.56 -9.48 5.47
CA HIS A 38 7.40 -10.16 6.04
C HIS A 38 6.72 -9.29 7.07
N GLY A 39 5.40 -9.22 7.04
CA GLY A 39 4.62 -8.48 8.02
C GLY A 39 3.51 -7.67 7.37
N VAL A 40 3.05 -6.65 8.09
CA VAL A 40 1.94 -5.81 7.65
C VAL A 40 2.36 -4.35 7.60
N LEU A 41 2.06 -3.71 6.48
CA LEU A 41 2.27 -2.27 6.30
C LEU A 41 0.90 -1.59 6.29
N ALA A 42 0.67 -0.69 7.23
CA ALA A 42 -0.57 0.08 7.29
C ALA A 42 -0.34 1.46 6.69
N VAL A 43 -1.25 1.88 5.83
CA VAL A 43 -1.13 3.18 5.15
C VAL A 43 -2.48 3.89 5.10
N ASP A 44 -2.43 5.21 5.05
CA ASP A 44 -3.56 6.03 4.63
C ASP A 44 -3.25 6.51 3.22
N CYS A 45 -4.17 6.31 2.30
CA CYS A 45 -3.91 6.66 0.92
C CYS A 45 -5.15 7.26 0.25
N THR A 46 -4.88 8.02 -0.82
CA THR A 46 -5.91 8.54 -1.73
C THR A 46 -5.61 7.90 -3.07
N VAL A 47 -6.63 7.28 -3.65
CA VAL A 47 -6.50 6.62 -4.94
C VAL A 47 -7.53 7.17 -5.92
N ARG A 48 -7.23 7.04 -7.20
CA ARG A 48 -8.16 7.37 -8.28
C ARG A 48 -8.49 6.11 -9.05
N PHE A 49 -9.78 5.88 -9.22
CA PHE A 49 -10.27 4.78 -10.03
C PHE A 49 -11.39 5.31 -10.91
N SER A 50 -11.26 5.12 -12.22
CA SER A 50 -12.30 5.52 -13.20
C SER A 50 -12.70 6.99 -13.06
N GLY A 51 -11.71 7.87 -12.82
CA GLY A 51 -11.95 9.31 -12.69
C GLY A 51 -12.47 9.76 -11.33
N THR A 52 -12.65 8.84 -10.39
CA THR A 52 -13.14 9.15 -9.05
C THR A 52 -12.04 8.92 -8.02
N THR A 53 -11.82 9.90 -7.15
CA THR A 53 -10.85 9.76 -6.06
C THR A 53 -11.56 9.36 -4.78
N SER A 54 -10.87 8.55 -3.97
CA SER A 54 -11.39 8.13 -2.67
C SER A 54 -10.25 7.95 -1.69
N ASP A 55 -10.58 8.14 -0.41
CA ASP A 55 -9.60 8.03 0.68
C ASP A 55 -9.80 6.72 1.41
N TRP A 56 -8.69 6.01 1.66
CA TRP A 56 -8.72 4.69 2.28
C TRP A 56 -7.65 4.57 3.36
N SER A 57 -7.94 3.69 4.33
CA SER A 57 -6.90 3.14 5.21
C SER A 57 -6.72 1.70 4.76
N LYS A 58 -5.51 1.35 4.35
CA LYS A 58 -5.22 0.02 3.80
C LYS A 58 -4.11 -0.65 4.59
N LYS A 59 -4.19 -1.98 4.68
CA LYS A 59 -3.14 -2.79 5.29
C LYS A 59 -2.69 -3.81 4.26
N PHE A 60 -1.40 -3.81 3.98
CA PHE A 60 -0.80 -4.74 3.02
C PHE A 60 -0.03 -5.80 3.78
N THR A 61 -0.32 -7.06 3.49
CA THR A 61 0.44 -8.18 4.04
C THR A 61 1.56 -8.50 3.08
N PHE A 62 2.78 -8.57 3.60
CA PHE A 62 3.97 -8.87 2.82
C PHE A 62 4.53 -10.23 3.20
N ALA A 63 5.05 -10.94 2.21
CA ALA A 63 5.84 -12.16 2.40
C ALA A 63 6.87 -12.20 1.28
N GLY A 64 8.14 -12.42 1.65
CA GLY A 64 9.23 -12.45 0.67
C GLY A 64 9.39 -11.15 -0.10
N GLY A 65 9.03 -10.01 0.51
CA GLY A 65 9.11 -8.69 -0.13
C GLY A 65 7.97 -8.39 -1.09
N MET A 66 6.98 -9.25 -1.17
CA MET A 66 5.85 -9.10 -2.09
C MET A 66 4.55 -8.97 -1.31
N VAL A 67 3.60 -8.21 -1.85
CA VAL A 67 2.26 -8.12 -1.26
C VAL A 67 1.52 -9.41 -1.55
N THR A 68 1.06 -10.08 -0.49
CA THR A 68 0.31 -11.33 -0.61
C THR A 68 -1.17 -11.15 -0.28
N GLY A 69 -1.54 -10.02 0.33
CA GLY A 69 -2.92 -9.72 0.64
C GLY A 69 -3.08 -8.26 1.03
N MET A 70 -4.31 -7.81 1.06
CA MET A 70 -4.61 -6.43 1.42
C MET A 70 -6.01 -6.36 2.01
N SER A 71 -6.17 -5.56 3.06
CA SER A 71 -7.48 -5.18 3.57
C SER A 71 -7.60 -3.66 3.46
N ALA A 72 -8.83 -3.19 3.27
CA ALA A 72 -9.07 -1.78 3.05
C ALA A 72 -10.32 -1.34 3.81
N ARG A 73 -10.26 -0.13 4.34
CA ARG A 73 -11.40 0.52 4.98
C ARG A 73 -11.48 1.93 4.41
N MET A 74 -12.66 2.30 3.93
CA MET A 74 -12.89 3.66 3.44
C MET A 74 -12.91 4.62 4.63
N ARG A 75 -12.21 5.74 4.47
CA ARG A 75 -12.15 6.79 5.51
C ARG A 75 -13.31 7.75 5.41
#